data_44b2e45c53aa1ff3fd4bb5b6939fba9b
#
_entry.id   44b2e45c53aa1ff3fd4bb5b6939fba9b
#
_cell.length_a   1.000
_cell.length_b   1.000
_cell.length_c   1.000
_cell.angle_alpha   90.00
_cell.angle_beta   90.00
_cell.angle_gamma   90.00
#
_symmetry.space_group_name_H-M   'P 1'
#
loop_
_entity.id
_entity.type
_entity.pdbx_description
1 polymer ?
#
loop_
_entity_poly.entity_id
_entity_poly.type
_entity_poly.pdbx_seq_one_letter_code
_entity_poly.pdbx_strand_id
1 'polypeptide(L)'
;MDETLIRAQQRELTRTGRYYRHVCWMAVPLLCMSCYFYGLRPLLLCSAAVITGNLCDRLVSLLRRRVYQSNDLSSESFALLIALLMPATVDWYVLIAAVLAGVFIGKEVFGGYGSYPFHPAAVGYVIAAVSWPEQVFQYPQPYTAIPLWDASAVPVSDTISRTLRSGGILNLSPISLVLGEYAAPMGTGAALVILACGLFLWYQKDTRLSAAVSFLVTSALIAFLVPRQVGLLDTSFAASLLPRLQCVRDELLTGAMLFSAVFLLNEPYTCAHHRIGRILYGVLVGAATMGFRYFGVYDTGVCFALLTVNSISGWLDRTETRLYRLLGWKEDAE
;
A
#
# COMPACT_ATOMS: atom_id res chain seq x y z
N MET A 1 7.86 36.62 -10.74
CA MET A 1 7.40 35.39 -10.02
C MET A 1 7.73 35.63 -8.55
N ASP A 2 6.71 35.64 -7.68
CA ASP A 2 6.85 36.06 -6.28
C ASP A 2 7.87 35.21 -5.51
N GLU A 3 8.82 35.82 -4.81
CA GLU A 3 9.80 35.09 -3.97
C GLU A 3 9.12 34.20 -2.93
N THR A 4 7.93 34.58 -2.50
CA THR A 4 7.11 33.77 -1.57
C THR A 4 6.65 32.48 -2.18
N LEU A 5 6.25 32.47 -3.46
CA LEU A 5 5.85 31.26 -4.20
C LEU A 5 7.05 30.33 -4.43
N ILE A 6 8.21 30.89 -4.78
CA ILE A 6 9.44 30.08 -4.96
C ILE A 6 9.85 29.42 -3.66
N ARG A 7 9.81 30.14 -2.54
CA ARG A 7 10.14 29.60 -1.20
C ARG A 7 9.13 28.53 -0.74
N ALA A 8 7.83 28.69 -1.04
CA ALA A 8 6.81 27.71 -0.74
C ALA A 8 7.04 26.42 -1.55
N GLN A 9 7.28 26.53 -2.85
CA GLN A 9 7.55 25.40 -3.72
C GLN A 9 8.84 24.64 -3.32
N GLN A 10 9.89 25.36 -2.92
CA GLN A 10 11.13 24.75 -2.41
C GLN A 10 10.89 24.00 -1.08
N ARG A 11 10.05 24.53 -0.18
CA ARG A 11 9.69 23.85 1.07
C ARG A 11 8.91 22.56 0.82
N GLU A 12 7.97 22.56 -0.10
CA GLU A 12 7.22 21.35 -0.49
C GLU A 12 8.12 20.29 -1.09
N LEU A 13 8.98 20.64 -2.02
CA LEU A 13 9.96 19.72 -2.62
C LEU A 13 10.88 19.11 -1.56
N THR A 14 11.34 19.91 -0.58
CA THR A 14 12.19 19.43 0.51
C THR A 14 11.42 18.50 1.46
N ARG A 15 10.15 18.80 1.76
CA ARG A 15 9.29 17.97 2.61
C ARG A 15 9.01 16.62 1.95
N THR A 16 8.68 16.64 0.66
CA THR A 16 8.35 15.43 -0.09
C THR A 16 9.57 14.52 -0.29
N GLY A 17 10.74 15.08 -0.60
CA GLY A 17 11.98 14.30 -0.66
C GLY A 17 12.36 13.67 0.68
N ARG A 18 12.04 14.32 1.81
CA ARG A 18 12.21 13.75 3.14
C ARG A 18 11.26 12.58 3.38
N TYR A 19 10.01 12.67 2.95
CA TYR A 19 9.02 11.59 3.03
C TYR A 19 9.53 10.32 2.35
N TYR A 20 9.95 10.36 1.08
CA TYR A 20 10.44 9.18 0.36
C TYR A 20 11.68 8.56 1.01
N ARG A 21 12.59 9.40 1.52
CA ARG A 21 13.75 8.93 2.28
C ARG A 21 13.34 8.18 3.55
N HIS A 22 12.36 8.70 4.30
CA HIS A 22 11.86 8.03 5.49
C HIS A 22 11.09 6.74 5.14
N VAL A 23 10.34 6.70 4.03
CA VAL A 23 9.72 5.47 3.54
C VAL A 23 10.77 4.41 3.22
N CYS A 24 11.86 4.76 2.53
CA CYS A 24 12.97 3.83 2.29
C CYS A 24 13.58 3.31 3.60
N TRP A 25 13.79 4.19 4.60
CA TRP A 25 14.28 3.77 5.91
C TRP A 25 13.31 2.83 6.64
N MET A 26 12.01 3.09 6.56
CA MET A 26 10.99 2.25 7.20
C MET A 26 10.75 0.93 6.44
N ALA A 27 11.14 0.84 5.18
CA ALA A 27 11.16 -0.44 4.46
C ALA A 27 12.23 -1.41 4.99
N VAL A 28 13.31 -0.92 5.62
CA VAL A 28 14.39 -1.76 6.16
C VAL A 28 13.92 -2.71 7.27
N PRO A 29 13.23 -2.29 8.34
CA PRO A 29 12.73 -3.21 9.36
C PRO A 29 11.73 -4.23 8.80
N LEU A 30 10.90 -3.85 7.82
CA LEU A 30 10.01 -4.78 7.13
C LEU A 30 10.80 -5.83 6.33
N LEU A 31 11.85 -5.40 5.66
CA LEU A 31 12.76 -6.29 4.95
C LEU A 31 13.49 -7.24 5.90
N CYS A 32 13.92 -6.77 7.06
CA CYS A 32 14.53 -7.61 8.09
C CYS A 32 13.56 -8.70 8.57
N MET A 33 12.28 -8.36 8.80
CA MET A 33 11.26 -9.34 9.16
C MET A 33 11.01 -10.34 8.03
N SER A 34 10.99 -9.86 6.78
CA SER A 34 10.85 -10.74 5.62
C SER A 34 12.03 -11.71 5.49
N CYS A 35 13.25 -11.25 5.75
CA CYS A 35 14.44 -12.10 5.77
C CYS A 35 14.42 -13.11 6.92
N TYR A 36 13.86 -12.74 8.06
CA TYR A 36 13.67 -13.67 9.19
C TYR A 36 12.71 -14.81 8.85
N PHE A 37 11.62 -14.54 8.13
CA PHE A 37 10.64 -15.55 7.75
C PHE A 37 11.04 -16.40 6.54
N TYR A 38 11.70 -15.81 5.54
CA TYR A 38 11.89 -16.42 4.21
C TYR A 38 13.36 -16.55 3.79
N GLY A 39 14.30 -16.22 4.67
CA GLY A 39 15.73 -16.24 4.35
C GLY A 39 16.20 -15.02 3.54
N LEU A 40 17.27 -15.17 2.79
CA LEU A 40 17.93 -14.05 2.09
C LEU A 40 17.27 -13.63 0.77
N ARG A 41 16.35 -14.42 0.23
CA ARG A 41 15.70 -14.10 -1.05
C ARG A 41 14.98 -12.75 -1.06
N PRO A 42 14.20 -12.34 -0.02
CA PRO A 42 13.60 -11.01 0.04
C PRO A 42 14.59 -9.86 -0.10
N LEU A 43 15.79 -9.99 0.47
CA LEU A 43 16.84 -8.97 0.35
C LEU A 43 17.29 -8.82 -1.11
N LEU A 44 17.48 -9.94 -1.81
CA LEU A 44 17.87 -9.92 -3.22
C LEU A 44 16.76 -9.35 -4.10
N LEU A 45 15.50 -9.75 -3.87
CA LEU A 45 14.35 -9.22 -4.61
C LEU A 45 14.19 -7.72 -4.41
N CYS A 46 14.27 -7.22 -3.18
CA CYS A 46 14.19 -5.78 -2.90
C CYS A 46 15.37 -5.02 -3.51
N SER A 47 16.58 -5.58 -3.47
CA SER A 47 17.75 -4.94 -4.11
C SER A 47 17.59 -4.87 -5.64
N ALA A 48 17.11 -5.94 -6.27
CA ALA A 48 16.81 -5.95 -7.70
C ALA A 48 15.72 -4.94 -8.07
N ALA A 49 14.67 -4.82 -7.24
CA ALA A 49 13.61 -3.83 -7.42
C ALA A 49 14.17 -2.40 -7.41
N VAL A 50 15.00 -2.06 -6.41
CA VAL A 50 15.62 -0.73 -6.30
C VAL A 50 16.55 -0.44 -7.49
N ILE A 51 17.38 -1.39 -7.86
CA ILE A 51 18.27 -1.25 -9.05
C ILE A 51 17.44 -1.02 -10.31
N THR A 52 16.37 -1.79 -10.51
CA THR A 52 15.49 -1.67 -11.68
C THR A 52 14.79 -0.31 -11.70
N GLY A 53 14.24 0.14 -10.57
CA GLY A 53 13.58 1.44 -10.45
C GLY A 53 14.51 2.60 -10.73
N ASN A 54 15.71 2.60 -10.16
CA ASN A 54 16.73 3.62 -10.37
C ASN A 54 17.25 3.62 -11.83
N LEU A 55 17.46 2.44 -12.41
CA LEU A 55 17.90 2.33 -13.80
C LEU A 55 16.83 2.85 -14.76
N CYS A 56 15.57 2.53 -14.52
CA CYS A 56 14.44 3.03 -15.31
C CYS A 56 14.37 4.56 -15.28
N ASP A 57 14.47 5.15 -14.10
CA ASP A 57 14.41 6.61 -13.88
C ASP A 57 15.58 7.33 -14.59
N ARG A 58 16.80 6.79 -14.46
CA ARG A 58 17.99 7.31 -15.18
C ARG A 58 17.84 7.21 -16.70
N LEU A 59 17.35 6.08 -17.20
CA LEU A 59 17.17 5.87 -18.64
C LEU A 59 16.14 6.86 -19.21
N VAL A 60 15.03 7.06 -18.53
CA VAL A 60 14.00 8.02 -18.94
C VAL A 60 14.52 9.46 -18.88
N SER A 61 15.27 9.81 -17.84
CA SER A 61 15.91 11.12 -17.70
C SER A 61 16.87 11.39 -18.86
N LEU A 62 17.66 10.39 -19.25
CA LEU A 62 18.57 10.46 -20.40
C LEU A 62 17.80 10.64 -21.72
N LEU A 63 16.76 9.85 -21.96
CA LEU A 63 15.93 9.91 -23.17
C LEU A 63 15.21 11.27 -23.30
N ARG A 64 14.74 11.82 -22.18
CA ARG A 64 14.07 13.13 -22.13
C ARG A 64 15.03 14.31 -22.06
N ARG A 65 16.35 14.07 -22.02
CA ARG A 65 17.40 15.09 -21.86
C ARG A 65 17.16 15.99 -20.64
N ARG A 66 16.61 15.44 -19.54
CA ARG A 66 16.43 16.13 -18.28
C ARG A 66 17.60 15.84 -17.34
N VAL A 67 17.91 16.80 -16.46
CA VAL A 67 18.92 16.59 -15.42
C VAL A 67 18.37 15.60 -14.42
N TYR A 68 19.05 14.47 -14.25
CA TYR A 68 18.70 13.48 -13.24
C TYR A 68 18.92 14.06 -11.84
N GLN A 69 17.88 14.03 -10.99
CA GLN A 69 17.96 14.50 -9.61
C GLN A 69 18.27 13.31 -8.71
N SER A 70 19.54 13.12 -8.35
CA SER A 70 19.99 12.00 -7.50
C SER A 70 19.40 12.02 -6.07
N ASN A 71 18.81 13.12 -5.63
CA ASN A 71 18.16 13.25 -4.34
C ASN A 71 16.67 12.84 -4.36
N ASP A 72 16.13 12.54 -5.54
CA ASP A 72 14.78 11.99 -5.69
C ASP A 72 14.81 10.48 -5.44
N LEU A 73 14.44 10.07 -4.23
CA LEU A 73 14.32 8.66 -3.83
C LEU A 73 12.91 8.10 -4.08
N SER A 74 12.08 8.77 -4.87
CA SER A 74 10.69 8.33 -5.08
C SER A 74 10.63 7.02 -5.86
N SER A 75 11.44 6.85 -6.89
CA SER A 75 11.47 5.61 -7.70
C SER A 75 11.94 4.42 -6.88
N GLU A 76 12.97 4.59 -6.04
CA GLU A 76 13.45 3.57 -5.11
C GLU A 76 12.39 3.22 -4.07
N SER A 77 11.70 4.21 -3.52
CA SER A 77 10.63 3.97 -2.55
C SER A 77 9.46 3.19 -3.16
N PHE A 78 9.02 3.56 -4.37
CA PHE A 78 7.96 2.82 -5.06
C PHE A 78 8.38 1.40 -5.42
N ALA A 79 9.62 1.21 -5.86
CA ALA A 79 10.17 -0.12 -6.17
C ALA A 79 10.20 -1.02 -4.92
N LEU A 80 10.62 -0.48 -3.76
CA LEU A 80 10.58 -1.18 -2.48
C LEU A 80 9.17 -1.53 -2.04
N LEU A 81 8.22 -0.60 -2.17
CA LEU A 81 6.82 -0.86 -1.84
C LEU A 81 6.20 -1.94 -2.73
N ILE A 82 6.51 -1.95 -4.04
CA ILE A 82 6.09 -3.01 -4.96
C ILE A 82 6.66 -4.36 -4.50
N ALA A 83 7.97 -4.42 -4.23
CA ALA A 83 8.61 -5.66 -3.79
C ALA A 83 8.01 -6.18 -2.48
N LEU A 84 7.78 -5.32 -1.50
CA LEU A 84 7.20 -5.68 -0.20
C LEU A 84 5.73 -6.12 -0.28
N LEU A 85 5.00 -5.72 -1.33
CA LEU A 85 3.64 -6.19 -1.62
C LEU A 85 3.61 -7.55 -2.35
N MET A 86 4.74 -8.01 -2.89
CA MET A 86 4.84 -9.29 -3.60
C MET A 86 5.16 -10.44 -2.62
N PRO A 87 4.84 -11.70 -2.99
CA PRO A 87 5.30 -12.87 -2.25
C PRO A 87 6.81 -13.08 -2.41
N ALA A 88 7.45 -13.70 -1.43
CA ALA A 88 8.88 -14.02 -1.49
C ALA A 88 9.23 -15.11 -2.53
N THR A 89 8.23 -15.80 -3.04
CA THR A 89 8.34 -16.82 -4.12
C THR A 89 8.24 -16.24 -5.51
N VAL A 90 7.91 -14.95 -5.65
CA VAL A 90 7.73 -14.31 -6.96
C VAL A 90 8.97 -14.48 -7.85
N ASP A 91 8.75 -14.70 -9.14
CA ASP A 91 9.83 -14.77 -10.12
C ASP A 91 10.44 -13.40 -10.40
N TRP A 92 11.72 -13.39 -10.68
CA TRP A 92 12.49 -12.18 -10.92
C TRP A 92 11.91 -11.31 -12.04
N TYR A 93 11.48 -11.94 -13.15
CA TYR A 93 10.93 -11.20 -14.28
C TYR A 93 9.59 -10.54 -13.96
N VAL A 94 8.76 -11.14 -13.12
CA VAL A 94 7.49 -10.56 -12.69
C VAL A 94 7.72 -9.32 -11.84
N LEU A 95 8.66 -9.41 -10.88
CA LEU A 95 9.02 -8.27 -10.04
C LEU A 95 9.62 -7.13 -10.88
N ILE A 96 10.54 -7.44 -11.79
CA ILE A 96 11.16 -6.46 -12.70
C ILE A 96 10.09 -5.79 -13.56
N ALA A 97 9.17 -6.56 -14.16
CA ALA A 97 8.08 -6.03 -14.97
C ALA A 97 7.14 -5.13 -14.15
N ALA A 98 6.82 -5.52 -12.91
CA ALA A 98 6.01 -4.71 -11.99
C ALA A 98 6.68 -3.37 -11.66
N VAL A 99 7.97 -3.39 -11.34
CA VAL A 99 8.73 -2.16 -11.02
C VAL A 99 8.86 -1.25 -12.26
N LEU A 100 9.17 -1.81 -13.41
CA LEU A 100 9.20 -1.06 -14.66
C LEU A 100 7.84 -0.42 -14.97
N ALA A 101 6.75 -1.17 -14.82
CA ALA A 101 5.40 -0.64 -15.02
C ALA A 101 5.08 0.48 -14.01
N GLY A 102 5.39 0.29 -12.73
CA GLY A 102 5.17 1.29 -11.69
C GLY A 102 5.95 2.57 -11.94
N VAL A 103 7.25 2.48 -12.19
CA VAL A 103 8.10 3.66 -12.39
C VAL A 103 7.86 4.30 -13.77
N PHE A 104 7.85 3.51 -14.84
CA PHE A 104 7.71 4.05 -16.19
C PHE A 104 6.28 4.54 -16.45
N ILE A 105 5.26 3.67 -16.31
CA ILE A 105 3.86 4.01 -16.60
C ILE A 105 3.28 4.86 -15.48
N GLY A 106 3.48 4.47 -14.20
CA GLY A 106 2.88 5.14 -13.06
C GLY A 106 3.46 6.52 -12.77
N LYS A 107 4.78 6.73 -12.99
CA LYS A 107 5.47 7.98 -12.68
C LYS A 107 5.89 8.75 -13.93
N GLU A 108 6.73 8.14 -14.78
CA GLU A 108 7.45 8.86 -15.82
C GLU A 108 6.58 9.30 -17.00
N VAL A 109 5.60 8.49 -17.40
CA VAL A 109 4.67 8.84 -18.51
C VAL A 109 3.91 10.13 -18.22
N PHE A 110 3.54 10.37 -16.97
CA PHE A 110 2.79 11.56 -16.55
C PHE A 110 3.65 12.81 -16.31
N GLY A 111 4.96 12.72 -16.44
CA GLY A 111 5.84 13.88 -16.29
C GLY A 111 6.95 13.72 -15.27
N GLY A 112 6.97 12.64 -14.52
CA GLY A 112 7.96 12.34 -13.48
C GLY A 112 7.54 12.88 -12.10
N TYR A 113 8.51 13.25 -11.29
CA TYR A 113 8.32 13.63 -9.90
C TYR A 113 7.21 14.66 -9.70
N GLY A 114 6.23 14.31 -8.87
CA GLY A 114 5.12 15.20 -8.48
C GLY A 114 4.01 15.42 -9.52
N SER A 115 4.06 14.75 -10.68
CA SER A 115 3.08 14.96 -11.76
C SER A 115 2.16 13.77 -12.01
N TYR A 116 2.29 12.69 -11.24
CA TYR A 116 1.53 11.46 -11.45
C TYR A 116 0.17 11.50 -10.72
N PRO A 117 -0.93 11.16 -11.43
CA PRO A 117 -2.27 11.12 -10.84
C PRO A 117 -2.57 9.81 -10.09
N PHE A 118 -1.85 8.74 -10.40
CA PHE A 118 -2.00 7.42 -9.81
C PHE A 118 -0.80 7.06 -8.95
N HIS A 119 -1.02 6.34 -7.87
CA HIS A 119 0.07 5.87 -7.02
C HIS A 119 0.97 4.88 -7.77
N PRO A 120 2.25 5.19 -8.05
CA PRO A 120 3.08 4.38 -8.93
C PRO A 120 3.28 2.94 -8.44
N ALA A 121 3.41 2.73 -7.13
CA ALA A 121 3.53 1.38 -6.59
C ALA A 121 2.24 0.58 -6.77
N ALA A 122 1.06 1.20 -6.67
CA ALA A 122 -0.20 0.52 -6.93
C ALA A 122 -0.35 0.17 -8.42
N VAL A 123 0.10 1.03 -9.35
CA VAL A 123 0.11 0.74 -10.79
C VAL A 123 0.97 -0.48 -11.09
N GLY A 124 2.20 -0.51 -10.60
CA GLY A 124 3.11 -1.64 -10.81
C GLY A 124 2.56 -2.96 -10.26
N TYR A 125 2.06 -2.91 -9.02
CA TYR A 125 1.46 -4.08 -8.38
C TYR A 125 0.23 -4.59 -9.15
N VAL A 126 -0.69 -3.72 -9.54
CA VAL A 126 -1.92 -4.11 -10.25
C VAL A 126 -1.61 -4.71 -11.62
N ILE A 127 -0.66 -4.16 -12.37
CA ILE A 127 -0.23 -4.73 -13.66
C ILE A 127 0.30 -6.15 -13.45
N ALA A 128 1.15 -6.39 -12.45
CA ALA A 128 1.64 -7.72 -12.16
C ALA A 128 0.54 -8.67 -11.67
N ALA A 129 -0.36 -8.19 -10.80
CA ALA A 129 -1.47 -8.98 -10.26
C ALA A 129 -2.46 -9.45 -11.33
N VAL A 130 -2.67 -8.62 -12.36
CA VAL A 130 -3.55 -8.97 -13.50
C VAL A 130 -2.84 -9.88 -14.50
N SER A 131 -1.54 -9.65 -14.74
CA SER A 131 -0.76 -10.39 -15.75
C SER A 131 -0.30 -11.77 -15.23
N TRP A 132 0.05 -11.88 -13.96
CA TRP A 132 0.59 -13.10 -13.33
C TRP A 132 -0.10 -13.39 -11.98
N PRO A 133 -1.42 -13.61 -11.96
CA PRO A 133 -2.16 -13.78 -10.69
C PRO A 133 -1.68 -14.99 -9.88
N GLU A 134 -1.30 -16.08 -10.53
CA GLU A 134 -0.82 -17.29 -9.87
C GLU A 134 0.49 -17.06 -9.11
N GLN A 135 1.34 -16.16 -9.57
CA GLN A 135 2.60 -15.85 -8.89
C GLN A 135 2.45 -14.77 -7.82
N VAL A 136 1.48 -13.86 -7.98
CA VAL A 136 1.30 -12.73 -7.06
C VAL A 136 0.43 -13.10 -5.86
N PHE A 137 -0.52 -14.04 -6.00
CA PHE A 137 -1.46 -14.40 -4.94
C PHE A 137 -1.20 -15.74 -4.27
N GLN A 138 -0.03 -16.33 -4.48
CA GLN A 138 0.41 -17.52 -3.79
C GLN A 138 1.57 -17.19 -2.84
N TYR A 139 1.36 -17.41 -1.55
CA TYR A 139 2.33 -17.05 -0.53
C TYR A 139 2.97 -18.26 0.10
N PRO A 140 4.30 -18.23 0.33
CA PRO A 140 4.98 -19.26 1.09
C PRO A 140 4.57 -19.21 2.57
N GLN A 141 4.61 -20.35 3.23
CA GLN A 141 4.44 -20.37 4.68
C GLN A 141 5.62 -19.72 5.38
N PRO A 142 5.40 -19.02 6.51
CA PRO A 142 6.48 -18.45 7.30
C PRO A 142 7.45 -19.53 7.77
N TYR A 143 8.69 -19.13 8.05
CA TYR A 143 9.81 -19.99 8.43
C TYR A 143 10.22 -21.01 7.35
N THR A 144 9.84 -20.77 6.10
CA THR A 144 10.30 -21.56 4.95
C THR A 144 11.51 -20.88 4.32
N ALA A 145 12.67 -21.49 4.38
CA ALA A 145 13.86 -21.01 3.68
C ALA A 145 13.69 -21.19 2.17
N ILE A 146 13.59 -20.07 1.46
CA ILE A 146 13.35 -20.06 0.02
C ILE A 146 14.70 -20.05 -0.71
N PRO A 147 14.93 -20.90 -1.71
CA PRO A 147 16.13 -20.84 -2.55
C PRO A 147 16.28 -19.49 -3.25
N LEU A 148 17.53 -19.03 -3.42
CA LEU A 148 17.80 -17.68 -3.92
C LEU A 148 17.33 -17.44 -5.35
N TRP A 149 17.43 -18.44 -6.23
CA TRP A 149 17.20 -18.29 -7.66
C TRP A 149 15.87 -18.87 -8.13
N ASP A 150 15.53 -20.06 -7.69
CA ASP A 150 14.32 -20.76 -8.12
C ASP A 150 13.47 -21.13 -6.91
N ALA A 151 12.23 -20.65 -6.88
CA ALA A 151 11.27 -20.90 -5.82
C ALA A 151 10.13 -21.85 -6.28
N SER A 152 10.21 -22.44 -7.46
CA SER A 152 9.15 -23.27 -8.04
C SER A 152 8.80 -24.51 -7.21
N ALA A 153 9.77 -25.04 -6.44
CA ALA A 153 9.59 -26.21 -5.58
C ALA A 153 9.08 -25.85 -4.17
N VAL A 154 8.92 -24.58 -3.83
CA VAL A 154 8.49 -24.16 -2.49
C VAL A 154 6.97 -24.35 -2.36
N PRO A 155 6.50 -25.05 -1.31
CA PRO A 155 5.07 -25.20 -1.09
C PRO A 155 4.43 -23.84 -0.78
N VAL A 156 3.45 -23.47 -1.57
CA VAL A 156 2.66 -22.25 -1.39
C VAL A 156 1.29 -22.60 -0.84
N SER A 157 0.75 -21.71 -0.03
CA SER A 157 -0.59 -21.83 0.52
C SER A 157 -1.52 -20.79 -0.06
N ASP A 158 -2.80 -21.10 -0.04
CA ASP A 158 -3.84 -20.13 -0.36
C ASP A 158 -3.80 -18.95 0.62
N THR A 159 -4.25 -17.81 0.14
CA THR A 159 -4.30 -16.59 0.93
C THR A 159 -5.35 -16.69 2.04
N ILE A 160 -5.08 -16.04 3.17
CA ILE A 160 -6.06 -15.91 4.26
C ILE A 160 -7.37 -15.27 3.75
N SER A 161 -7.27 -14.29 2.88
CA SER A 161 -8.45 -13.66 2.27
C SER A 161 -9.32 -14.65 1.50
N ARG A 162 -8.73 -15.65 0.86
CA ARG A 162 -9.48 -16.70 0.16
C ARG A 162 -10.21 -17.61 1.15
N THR A 163 -9.56 -17.97 2.26
CA THR A 163 -10.20 -18.72 3.34
C THR A 163 -11.35 -17.95 3.96
N LEU A 164 -11.16 -16.67 4.25
CA LEU A 164 -12.22 -15.78 4.76
C LEU A 164 -13.37 -15.64 3.75
N ARG A 165 -13.07 -15.59 2.46
CA ARG A 165 -14.07 -15.49 1.40
C ARG A 165 -14.92 -16.76 1.27
N SER A 166 -14.36 -17.92 1.50
CA SER A 166 -15.11 -19.19 1.54
C SER A 166 -15.92 -19.36 2.83
N GLY A 167 -15.93 -18.36 3.73
CA GLY A 167 -16.61 -18.42 5.01
C GLY A 167 -15.88 -19.25 6.07
N GLY A 168 -14.61 -19.59 5.82
CA GLY A 168 -13.75 -20.32 6.75
C GLY A 168 -13.38 -19.48 7.98
N ILE A 169 -13.13 -20.15 9.09
CA ILE A 169 -12.61 -19.55 10.32
C ILE A 169 -11.09 -19.68 10.32
N LEU A 170 -10.41 -18.60 10.65
CA LEU A 170 -8.96 -18.63 10.83
C LEU A 170 -8.60 -19.35 12.14
N ASN A 171 -7.94 -20.49 12.03
CA ASN A 171 -7.37 -21.22 13.17
C ASN A 171 -5.98 -20.65 13.55
N LEU A 172 -5.85 -19.32 13.57
CA LEU A 172 -4.61 -18.65 13.93
C LEU A 172 -4.77 -17.96 15.28
N SER A 173 -3.72 -18.03 16.10
CA SER A 173 -3.71 -17.28 17.36
C SER A 173 -3.67 -15.78 17.07
N PRO A 174 -4.28 -14.93 17.93
CA PRO A 174 -4.18 -13.48 17.78
C PRO A 174 -2.73 -12.98 17.78
N ILE A 175 -1.84 -13.67 18.49
CA ILE A 175 -0.42 -13.34 18.57
C ILE A 175 0.26 -13.62 17.23
N SER A 176 0.01 -14.77 16.61
CA SER A 176 0.55 -15.12 15.31
C SER A 176 0.11 -14.15 14.22
N LEU A 177 -1.15 -13.64 14.28
CA LEU A 177 -1.63 -12.59 13.37
C LEU A 177 -0.86 -11.27 13.52
N VAL A 178 -0.54 -10.87 14.75
CA VAL A 178 0.19 -9.63 15.02
C VAL A 178 1.67 -9.75 14.65
N LEU A 179 2.27 -10.92 14.90
CA LEU A 179 3.68 -11.20 14.57
C LEU A 179 3.90 -11.47 13.09
N GLY A 180 2.86 -11.87 12.35
CA GLY A 180 2.94 -12.17 10.92
C GLY A 180 3.30 -13.62 10.61
N GLU A 181 3.01 -14.55 11.52
CA GLU A 181 3.25 -15.99 11.35
C GLU A 181 2.17 -16.66 10.50
N TYR A 182 1.93 -16.11 9.33
CA TYR A 182 0.98 -16.61 8.35
C TYR A 182 1.42 -16.31 6.93
N ALA A 183 0.88 -17.01 5.95
CA ALA A 183 1.19 -16.82 4.54
C ALA A 183 0.71 -15.42 4.08
N ALA A 184 1.65 -14.53 3.78
CA ALA A 184 1.41 -13.13 3.42
C ALA A 184 2.48 -12.59 2.46
N PRO A 185 2.22 -11.46 1.78
CA PRO A 185 3.27 -10.73 1.07
C PRO A 185 4.41 -10.33 2.00
N MET A 186 5.63 -10.18 1.45
CA MET A 186 6.85 -9.98 2.22
C MET A 186 6.77 -8.90 3.30
N GLY A 187 6.24 -7.72 2.97
CA GLY A 187 6.21 -6.57 3.89
C GLY A 187 4.92 -6.41 4.70
N THR A 188 3.92 -7.27 4.52
CA THR A 188 2.56 -7.02 5.04
C THR A 188 2.18 -7.84 6.26
N GLY A 189 2.92 -8.93 6.56
CA GLY A 189 2.59 -9.86 7.64
C GLY A 189 2.79 -9.27 9.04
N ALA A 190 3.92 -8.62 9.29
CA ALA A 190 4.31 -8.15 10.62
C ALA A 190 3.57 -6.87 11.04
N ALA A 191 2.33 -6.99 11.54
CA ALA A 191 1.48 -5.86 11.90
C ALA A 191 2.14 -4.93 12.92
N LEU A 192 2.83 -5.48 13.92
CA LEU A 192 3.52 -4.69 14.96
C LEU A 192 4.61 -3.80 14.37
N VAL A 193 5.40 -4.33 13.43
CA VAL A 193 6.47 -3.56 12.76
C VAL A 193 5.87 -2.48 11.86
N ILE A 194 4.79 -2.77 11.14
CA ILE A 194 4.08 -1.79 10.30
C ILE A 194 3.55 -0.64 11.16
N LEU A 195 2.93 -0.94 12.32
CA LEU A 195 2.43 0.08 13.23
C LEU A 195 3.57 0.94 13.80
N ALA A 196 4.70 0.33 14.17
CA ALA A 196 5.89 1.07 14.62
C ALA A 196 6.43 2.00 13.54
N CYS A 197 6.50 1.54 12.29
CA CYS A 197 6.86 2.38 11.13
C CYS A 197 5.88 3.54 10.93
N GLY A 198 4.57 3.26 11.06
CA GLY A 198 3.53 4.29 10.97
C GLY A 198 3.64 5.35 12.05
N LEU A 199 3.91 4.95 13.30
CA LEU A 199 4.16 5.88 14.41
C LEU A 199 5.40 6.73 14.18
N PHE A 200 6.47 6.16 13.65
CA PHE A 200 7.67 6.90 13.30
C PHE A 200 7.40 7.97 12.23
N LEU A 201 6.73 7.59 11.13
CA LEU A 201 6.37 8.53 10.06
C LEU A 201 5.44 9.64 10.56
N TRP A 202 4.52 9.31 11.46
CA TRP A 202 3.67 10.31 12.09
C TRP A 202 4.45 11.28 13.00
N TYR A 203 5.35 10.75 13.81
CA TYR A 203 6.22 11.56 14.69
C TYR A 203 7.08 12.55 13.87
N GLN A 204 7.57 12.13 12.71
CA GLN A 204 8.34 12.97 11.79
C GLN A 204 7.46 13.99 11.03
N LYS A 205 6.14 13.96 11.21
CA LYS A 205 5.16 14.80 10.50
C LYS A 205 5.18 14.61 8.98
N ASP A 206 5.61 13.46 8.51
CA ASP A 206 5.65 13.12 7.10
C ASP A 206 4.30 12.59 6.61
N THR A 207 3.51 11.99 7.52
CA THR A 207 2.19 11.41 7.19
C THR A 207 1.07 12.18 7.87
N ARG A 208 -0.05 12.25 7.19
CA ARG A 208 -1.30 12.83 7.69
C ARG A 208 -2.28 11.70 7.98
N LEU A 209 -2.44 11.36 9.25
CA LEU A 209 -3.23 10.20 9.70
C LEU A 209 -4.71 10.21 9.27
N SER A 210 -5.26 11.36 8.84
CA SER A 210 -6.70 11.48 8.54
C SER A 210 -7.18 10.49 7.48
N ALA A 211 -6.45 10.30 6.38
CA ALA A 211 -6.81 9.35 5.33
C ALA A 211 -6.63 7.89 5.80
N ALA A 212 -5.53 7.59 6.47
CA ALA A 212 -5.26 6.24 6.98
C ALA A 212 -6.28 5.81 8.04
N VAL A 213 -6.60 6.69 8.99
CA VAL A 213 -7.59 6.40 10.03
C VAL A 213 -8.99 6.25 9.45
N SER A 214 -9.44 7.15 8.56
CA SER A 214 -10.76 7.02 7.92
C SER A 214 -10.87 5.76 7.08
N PHE A 215 -9.81 5.36 6.38
CA PHE A 215 -9.72 4.09 5.66
C PHE A 215 -9.90 2.88 6.58
N LEU A 216 -9.15 2.81 7.68
CA LEU A 216 -9.22 1.68 8.63
C LEU A 216 -10.57 1.65 9.35
N VAL A 217 -11.11 2.80 9.75
CA VAL A 217 -12.42 2.89 10.42
C VAL A 217 -13.54 2.44 9.48
N THR A 218 -13.52 2.89 8.22
CA THR A 218 -14.54 2.47 7.23
C THR A 218 -14.45 0.98 6.95
N SER A 219 -13.25 0.44 6.78
CA SER A 219 -13.04 -0.99 6.57
C SER A 219 -13.49 -1.81 7.78
N ALA A 220 -13.18 -1.37 9.00
CA ALA A 220 -13.63 -1.98 10.24
C ALA A 220 -15.16 -1.96 10.35
N LEU A 221 -15.79 -0.84 10.01
CA LEU A 221 -17.25 -0.70 10.06
C LEU A 221 -17.93 -1.66 9.09
N ILE A 222 -17.44 -1.77 7.86
CA ILE A 222 -17.97 -2.69 6.86
C ILE A 222 -17.79 -4.15 7.32
N ALA A 223 -16.60 -4.52 7.83
CA ALA A 223 -16.34 -5.87 8.34
C ALA A 223 -17.22 -6.23 9.53
N PHE A 224 -17.55 -5.25 10.38
CA PHE A 224 -18.46 -5.43 11.52
C PHE A 224 -19.91 -5.60 11.08
N LEU A 225 -20.38 -4.77 10.14
CA LEU A 225 -21.77 -4.79 9.67
C LEU A 225 -22.06 -6.00 8.78
N VAL A 226 -21.11 -6.37 7.92
CA VAL A 226 -21.23 -7.46 6.94
C VAL A 226 -20.10 -8.47 7.16
N PRO A 227 -20.13 -9.27 8.25
CA PRO A 227 -19.10 -10.28 8.49
C PRO A 227 -19.17 -11.38 7.43
N ARG A 228 -18.00 -11.85 6.97
CA ARG A 228 -17.92 -12.91 5.95
C ARG A 228 -18.21 -14.32 6.50
N GLN A 229 -18.15 -14.53 7.79
CA GLN A 229 -18.40 -15.84 8.39
C GLN A 229 -19.84 -16.29 8.14
N VAL A 230 -19.98 -17.52 7.64
CA VAL A 230 -21.28 -18.10 7.33
C VAL A 230 -22.14 -18.25 8.60
N GLY A 231 -23.41 -17.86 8.52
CA GLY A 231 -24.37 -17.98 9.61
C GLY A 231 -24.35 -16.85 10.65
N LEU A 232 -23.39 -15.94 10.60
CA LEU A 232 -23.28 -14.86 11.59
C LEU A 232 -24.38 -13.79 11.43
N LEU A 233 -24.91 -13.63 10.21
CA LEU A 233 -26.00 -12.70 9.93
C LEU A 233 -27.35 -13.19 10.47
N ASP A 234 -27.51 -14.51 10.61
CA ASP A 234 -28.76 -15.14 11.07
C ASP A 234 -28.83 -15.27 12.61
N THR A 235 -27.74 -14.97 13.32
CA THR A 235 -27.69 -15.04 14.78
C THR A 235 -28.11 -13.72 15.42
N SER A 236 -28.61 -13.77 16.66
CA SER A 236 -28.94 -12.56 17.43
C SER A 236 -27.72 -11.65 17.57
N PHE A 237 -27.93 -10.34 17.48
CA PHE A 237 -26.83 -9.35 17.50
C PHE A 237 -25.95 -9.49 18.76
N ALA A 238 -26.55 -9.76 19.93
CA ALA A 238 -25.81 -9.93 21.17
C ALA A 238 -24.89 -11.15 21.18
N ALA A 239 -25.34 -12.28 20.61
CA ALA A 239 -24.53 -13.49 20.51
C ALA A 239 -23.43 -13.39 19.44
N SER A 240 -23.63 -12.58 18.40
CA SER A 240 -22.70 -12.39 17.30
C SER A 240 -21.63 -11.31 17.53
N LEU A 241 -21.69 -10.56 18.64
CA LEU A 241 -20.80 -9.42 18.89
C LEU A 241 -19.32 -9.82 18.91
N LEU A 242 -18.98 -10.85 19.69
CA LEU A 242 -17.59 -11.31 19.79
C LEU A 242 -17.04 -11.87 18.47
N PRO A 243 -17.75 -12.75 17.75
CA PRO A 243 -17.36 -13.19 16.41
C PRO A 243 -17.22 -12.04 15.41
N ARG A 244 -18.09 -11.00 15.44
CA ARG A 244 -17.96 -9.81 14.57
C ARG A 244 -16.69 -9.04 14.84
N LEU A 245 -16.31 -8.86 16.11
CA LEU A 245 -15.03 -8.25 16.47
C LEU A 245 -13.83 -9.06 16.00
N GLN A 246 -13.92 -10.38 16.03
CA GLN A 246 -12.88 -11.26 15.45
C GLN A 246 -12.78 -11.08 13.94
N CYS A 247 -13.90 -10.99 13.22
CA CYS A 247 -13.90 -10.67 11.79
C CYS A 247 -13.22 -9.33 11.50
N VAL A 248 -13.52 -8.28 12.26
CA VAL A 248 -12.87 -6.97 12.12
C VAL A 248 -11.36 -7.08 12.31
N ARG A 249 -10.92 -7.77 13.37
CA ARG A 249 -9.50 -8.01 13.62
C ARG A 249 -8.84 -8.72 12.44
N ASP A 250 -9.43 -9.80 11.97
CA ASP A 250 -8.87 -10.64 10.91
C ASP A 250 -8.81 -9.88 9.58
N GLU A 251 -9.84 -9.09 9.25
CA GLU A 251 -9.85 -8.26 8.04
C GLU A 251 -8.83 -7.12 8.10
N LEU A 252 -8.61 -6.48 9.25
CA LEU A 252 -7.67 -5.38 9.37
C LEU A 252 -6.21 -5.85 9.43
N LEU A 253 -5.94 -6.98 10.08
CA LEU A 253 -4.57 -7.49 10.25
C LEU A 253 -4.07 -8.28 9.04
N THR A 254 -4.95 -8.64 8.09
CA THR A 254 -4.58 -9.42 6.91
C THR A 254 -4.68 -8.61 5.61
N GLY A 255 -4.13 -9.14 4.51
CA GLY A 255 -4.33 -8.60 3.15
C GLY A 255 -3.79 -7.20 2.92
N ALA A 256 -2.64 -6.86 3.45
CA ALA A 256 -1.96 -5.58 3.26
C ALA A 256 -2.73 -4.32 3.73
N MET A 257 -3.78 -4.46 4.56
CA MET A 257 -4.59 -3.31 5.01
C MET A 257 -3.76 -2.31 5.80
N LEU A 258 -3.05 -2.76 6.84
CA LEU A 258 -2.20 -1.88 7.66
C LEU A 258 -1.03 -1.31 6.87
N PHE A 259 -0.38 -2.14 6.03
CA PHE A 259 0.69 -1.69 5.16
C PHE A 259 0.23 -0.54 4.25
N SER A 260 -0.92 -0.71 3.60
CA SER A 260 -1.48 0.30 2.71
C SER A 260 -1.89 1.57 3.44
N ALA A 261 -2.46 1.45 4.65
CA ALA A 261 -2.81 2.59 5.49
C ALA A 261 -1.59 3.46 5.83
N VAL A 262 -0.44 2.83 6.06
CA VAL A 262 0.79 3.53 6.45
C VAL A 262 1.56 4.07 5.24
N PHE A 263 1.75 3.25 4.20
CA PHE A 263 2.68 3.56 3.11
C PHE A 263 2.02 4.04 1.82
N LEU A 264 0.83 3.51 1.47
CA LEU A 264 0.20 3.85 0.19
C LEU A 264 -0.75 5.04 0.27
N LEU A 265 -1.57 5.15 1.33
CA LEU A 265 -2.56 6.23 1.44
C LEU A 265 -1.96 7.58 1.80
N ASN A 266 -0.74 7.61 2.30
CA ASN A 266 -0.07 8.83 2.76
C ASN A 266 0.86 9.45 1.70
N GLU A 267 0.81 8.96 0.48
CA GLU A 267 1.62 9.48 -0.62
C GLU A 267 1.21 10.95 -0.91
N PRO A 268 2.18 11.89 -0.92
CA PRO A 268 1.88 13.33 -0.93
C PRO A 268 1.13 13.84 -2.15
N TYR A 269 1.35 13.24 -3.33
CA TYR A 269 0.81 13.75 -4.60
C TYR A 269 -0.50 13.09 -5.03
N THR A 270 -0.78 11.87 -4.57
CA THR A 270 -2.00 11.13 -4.95
C THR A 270 -3.11 11.23 -3.92
N CYS A 271 -2.78 11.59 -2.68
CA CYS A 271 -3.76 11.82 -1.61
C CYS A 271 -4.35 13.23 -1.74
N ALA A 272 -5.64 13.38 -1.39
CA ALA A 272 -6.33 14.68 -1.37
C ALA A 272 -5.60 15.71 -0.47
N HIS A 273 -5.59 16.97 -0.90
CA HIS A 273 -4.80 18.02 -0.26
C HIS A 273 -5.44 18.56 1.01
N HIS A 274 -6.77 18.75 1.02
CA HIS A 274 -7.51 19.30 2.15
C HIS A 274 -7.94 18.24 3.16
N ARG A 275 -8.22 18.63 4.40
CA ARG A 275 -8.54 17.70 5.49
C ARG A 275 -9.82 16.90 5.26
N ILE A 276 -10.88 17.56 4.79
CA ILE A 276 -12.17 16.89 4.51
C ILE A 276 -12.01 15.95 3.32
N GLY A 277 -11.34 16.39 2.24
CA GLY A 277 -11.02 15.56 1.08
C GLY A 277 -10.23 14.31 1.44
N ARG A 278 -9.24 14.42 2.37
CA ARG A 278 -8.49 13.27 2.86
C ARG A 278 -9.35 12.25 3.61
N ILE A 279 -10.27 12.74 4.46
CA ILE A 279 -11.21 11.85 5.16
C ILE A 279 -12.11 11.13 4.16
N LEU A 280 -12.69 11.88 3.23
CA LEU A 280 -13.55 11.32 2.19
C LEU A 280 -12.79 10.35 1.27
N TYR A 281 -11.56 10.70 0.88
CA TYR A 281 -10.66 9.82 0.14
C TYR A 281 -10.42 8.51 0.87
N GLY A 282 -10.08 8.55 2.17
CA GLY A 282 -9.90 7.35 2.98
C GLY A 282 -11.18 6.50 3.11
N VAL A 283 -12.34 7.13 3.28
CA VAL A 283 -13.65 6.44 3.29
C VAL A 283 -13.90 5.73 1.97
N LEU A 284 -13.69 6.41 0.84
CA LEU A 284 -13.91 5.82 -0.50
C LEU A 284 -12.92 4.66 -0.77
N VAL A 285 -11.64 4.84 -0.44
CA VAL A 285 -10.65 3.75 -0.58
C VAL A 285 -11.02 2.57 0.32
N GLY A 286 -11.47 2.83 1.56
CA GLY A 286 -11.91 1.77 2.48
C GLY A 286 -13.11 0.98 1.96
N ALA A 287 -14.13 1.68 1.50
CA ALA A 287 -15.32 1.06 0.92
C ALA A 287 -14.99 0.24 -0.35
N ALA A 288 -14.20 0.83 -1.27
CA ALA A 288 -13.78 0.15 -2.49
C ALA A 288 -12.90 -1.08 -2.18
N THR A 289 -11.97 -0.96 -1.22
CA THR A 289 -11.12 -2.09 -0.79
C THR A 289 -11.94 -3.25 -0.27
N MET A 290 -12.90 -2.98 0.62
CA MET A 290 -13.79 -4.03 1.13
C MET A 290 -14.65 -4.63 0.02
N GLY A 291 -15.10 -3.81 -0.95
CA GLY A 291 -15.78 -4.28 -2.15
C GLY A 291 -14.91 -5.25 -2.97
N PHE A 292 -13.66 -4.88 -3.27
CA PHE A 292 -12.74 -5.77 -3.98
C PHE A 292 -12.40 -7.03 -3.20
N ARG A 293 -12.28 -6.96 -1.87
CA ARG A 293 -12.01 -8.13 -1.03
C ARG A 293 -13.20 -9.07 -0.92
N TYR A 294 -14.43 -8.55 -0.90
CA TYR A 294 -15.64 -9.36 -0.76
C TYR A 294 -16.09 -10.00 -2.07
N PHE A 295 -16.06 -9.24 -3.14
CA PHE A 295 -16.57 -9.66 -4.45
C PHE A 295 -15.46 -9.98 -5.46
N GLY A 296 -14.27 -9.43 -5.27
CA GLY A 296 -13.13 -9.63 -6.17
C GLY A 296 -12.42 -10.98 -5.96
N VAL A 297 -11.56 -11.30 -6.91
CA VAL A 297 -10.68 -12.48 -6.84
C VAL A 297 -9.36 -12.15 -6.15
N TYR A 298 -9.03 -10.87 -6.07
CA TYR A 298 -7.72 -10.36 -5.66
C TYR A 298 -7.61 -10.20 -4.15
N ASP A 299 -6.57 -10.77 -3.57
CA ASP A 299 -6.32 -10.72 -2.13
C ASP A 299 -5.99 -9.30 -1.64
N THR A 300 -5.10 -8.61 -2.37
CA THR A 300 -4.68 -7.25 -2.07
C THR A 300 -5.56 -6.24 -2.82
N GLY A 301 -6.85 -6.20 -2.48
CA GLY A 301 -7.83 -5.30 -3.10
C GLY A 301 -7.52 -3.81 -2.96
N VAL A 302 -6.66 -3.43 -2.00
CA VAL A 302 -6.33 -2.02 -1.71
C VAL A 302 -5.68 -1.31 -2.90
N CYS A 303 -4.77 -1.98 -3.63
CA CYS A 303 -4.10 -1.36 -4.79
C CYS A 303 -5.10 -1.03 -5.91
N PHE A 304 -6.06 -1.93 -6.16
CA PHE A 304 -7.15 -1.69 -7.12
C PHE A 304 -8.06 -0.55 -6.67
N ALA A 305 -8.43 -0.53 -5.39
CA ALA A 305 -9.22 0.54 -4.80
C ALA A 305 -8.53 1.90 -4.88
N LEU A 306 -7.23 1.94 -4.59
CA LEU A 306 -6.42 3.16 -4.73
C LEU A 306 -6.45 3.72 -6.15
N LEU A 307 -6.20 2.90 -7.16
CA LEU A 307 -6.25 3.36 -8.55
C LEU A 307 -7.64 3.86 -8.94
N THR A 308 -8.70 3.19 -8.50
CA THR A 308 -10.07 3.60 -8.76
C THR A 308 -10.37 4.96 -8.11
N VAL A 309 -9.99 5.17 -6.86
CA VAL A 309 -10.26 6.42 -6.13
C VAL A 309 -9.32 7.54 -6.59
N ASN A 310 -8.07 7.23 -6.94
CA ASN A 310 -7.14 8.21 -7.50
C ASN A 310 -7.67 8.83 -8.81
N SER A 311 -8.42 8.07 -9.61
CA SER A 311 -9.06 8.63 -10.82
C SER A 311 -10.07 9.73 -10.50
N ILE A 312 -10.62 9.74 -9.29
CA ILE A 312 -11.63 10.68 -8.82
C ILE A 312 -11.04 11.77 -7.90
N SER A 313 -9.81 11.58 -7.38
CA SER A 313 -9.19 12.48 -6.38
C SER A 313 -9.10 13.93 -6.85
N GLY A 314 -8.75 14.18 -8.11
CA GLY A 314 -8.70 15.52 -8.68
C GLY A 314 -10.09 16.21 -8.78
N TRP A 315 -11.17 15.44 -8.90
CA TRP A 315 -12.53 15.96 -8.83
C TRP A 315 -12.92 16.28 -7.38
N LEU A 316 -12.50 15.47 -6.42
CA LEU A 316 -12.72 15.71 -4.99
C LEU A 316 -12.08 17.05 -4.57
N ASP A 317 -10.82 17.28 -4.90
CA ASP A 317 -10.11 18.52 -4.56
C ASP A 317 -10.79 19.76 -5.18
N ARG A 318 -11.20 19.67 -6.46
CA ARG A 318 -11.93 20.79 -7.12
C ARG A 318 -13.27 21.08 -6.47
N THR A 319 -13.99 20.04 -6.05
CA THR A 319 -15.31 20.18 -5.43
C THR A 319 -15.16 20.76 -4.04
N GLU A 320 -14.17 20.35 -3.28
CA GLU A 320 -13.86 20.85 -1.96
C GLU A 320 -13.45 22.34 -2.02
N THR A 321 -12.55 22.71 -2.92
CA THR A 321 -12.16 24.12 -3.12
C THR A 321 -13.36 25.01 -3.48
N ARG A 322 -14.31 24.51 -4.28
CA ARG A 322 -15.56 25.23 -4.56
C ARG A 322 -16.43 25.38 -3.32
N LEU A 323 -16.54 24.35 -2.50
CA LEU A 323 -17.32 24.35 -1.27
C LEU A 323 -16.76 25.36 -0.25
N TYR A 324 -15.43 25.39 -0.05
CA TYR A 324 -14.77 26.34 0.82
C TYR A 324 -15.02 27.78 0.38
N ARG A 325 -14.95 28.09 -0.92
CA ARG A 325 -15.27 29.41 -1.46
C ARG A 325 -16.73 29.81 -1.24
N LEU A 326 -17.67 28.87 -1.41
CA LEU A 326 -19.11 29.15 -1.21
C LEU A 326 -19.46 29.36 0.27
N LEU A 327 -18.80 28.67 1.18
CA LEU A 327 -19.02 28.78 2.62
C LEU A 327 -18.21 29.89 3.28
N GLY A 328 -17.31 30.58 2.52
CA GLY A 328 -16.44 31.62 3.06
C GLY A 328 -15.44 31.11 4.09
N TRP A 329 -15.17 29.82 4.10
CA TRP A 329 -14.18 29.22 5.00
C TRP A 329 -12.78 29.50 4.49
N LYS A 330 -11.87 29.89 5.40
CA LYS A 330 -10.45 30.04 5.05
C LYS A 330 -9.88 28.66 4.77
N GLU A 331 -9.14 28.53 3.68
CA GLU A 331 -8.32 27.35 3.43
C GLU A 331 -7.38 27.20 4.63
N ASP A 332 -7.45 26.05 5.30
CA ASP A 332 -6.49 25.72 6.34
C ASP A 332 -5.12 25.56 5.66
N ALA A 333 -4.31 26.63 5.75
CA ALA A 333 -2.91 26.62 5.37
C ALA A 333 -2.13 25.84 6.44
N GLU A 334 -2.12 24.49 6.34
CA GLU A 334 -1.22 23.63 7.10
C GLU A 334 -0.03 23.14 6.25
#